data_a4f0b69cf3b15caf1a3f2d47e3ebd0e6
#
_entry.id   a4f0b69cf3b15caf1a3f2d47e3ebd0e6
#
_cell.length_a   1.000
_cell.length_b   1.000
_cell.length_c   1.000
_cell.angle_alpha   90.00
_cell.angle_beta   90.00
_cell.angle_gamma   90.00
#
_symmetry.space_group_name_H-M   'P 1'
#
loop_
_entity.id
_entity.type
_entity.pdbx_description
1 polymer ?
#
loop_
_entity_poly.entity_id
_entity_poly.type
_entity_poly.pdbx_seq_one_letter_code
_entity_poly.pdbx_strand_id
1 'polypeptide(L)'
;RILLFSVLFLIDANKMTDDSLYDVLVIGSGASGLGMALRLDPALRVAVVSKRELREGNTLYAQGGISAVLSDKDSIESHVQDTMIAGAGLCDEATVRLVVEQGPQNIHWLLEEGVEFTRKEENNPQSGFHLTREGGHSHRRVIHSADSTGRAVETTLEQQVRDASNIDILEYHIAVDLILSTRKGKTKRVLGAYLLDIRKDRVMPCRARFVVLATGAANKVYLYTSNPDVATGDGI
;
A
#
# COMPACT_ATOMS: atom_id res chain seq x y z
N ARG A 1 28.89 -22.66 5.48
CA ARG A 1 29.12 -22.50 4.02
C ARG A 1 27.76 -22.61 3.36
N ILE A 2 27.14 -21.47 3.12
CA ILE A 2 25.92 -21.34 2.32
C ILE A 2 26.39 -21.22 0.88
N LEU A 3 26.00 -22.18 0.02
CA LEU A 3 26.22 -22.12 -1.41
C LEU A 3 25.28 -21.04 -2.00
N LEU A 4 25.84 -19.88 -2.30
CA LEU A 4 25.22 -18.90 -3.19
C LEU A 4 25.24 -19.49 -4.63
N PHE A 5 24.09 -19.98 -5.08
CA PHE A 5 23.88 -20.20 -6.51
C PHE A 5 23.65 -18.84 -7.15
N SER A 6 24.73 -18.27 -7.70
CA SER A 6 24.62 -17.14 -8.64
C SER A 6 24.05 -17.68 -9.95
N VAL A 7 22.73 -17.62 -10.10
CA VAL A 7 22.08 -17.86 -11.40
C VAL A 7 22.31 -16.62 -12.25
N LEU A 8 23.36 -16.67 -13.07
CA LEU A 8 23.67 -15.63 -14.05
C LEU A 8 22.71 -15.80 -15.24
N PHE A 9 21.55 -15.15 -15.21
CA PHE A 9 20.74 -15.00 -16.41
C PHE A 9 21.39 -13.93 -17.29
N LEU A 10 22.05 -14.37 -18.37
CA LEU A 10 22.43 -13.51 -19.49
C LEU A 10 21.15 -13.09 -20.20
N ILE A 11 20.55 -11.97 -19.76
CA ILE A 11 19.46 -11.33 -20.47
C ILE A 11 20.10 -10.47 -21.56
N ASP A 12 19.78 -10.77 -22.81
CA ASP A 12 20.19 -9.99 -23.97
C ASP A 12 19.53 -8.59 -23.89
N ALA A 13 20.26 -7.63 -23.36
CA ALA A 13 19.80 -6.25 -23.14
C ALA A 13 19.42 -5.52 -24.46
N ASN A 14 19.76 -6.11 -25.62
CA ASN A 14 19.51 -5.52 -26.93
C ASN A 14 18.16 -5.87 -27.56
N LYS A 15 17.33 -6.72 -26.91
CA LYS A 15 16.02 -7.15 -27.44
C LYS A 15 14.81 -6.51 -26.76
N MET A 16 15.02 -5.56 -25.84
CA MET A 16 13.88 -4.89 -25.17
C MET A 16 13.53 -3.60 -25.90
N THR A 17 12.38 -3.59 -26.54
CA THR A 17 11.76 -2.37 -27.08
C THR A 17 11.43 -1.39 -25.96
N ASP A 18 11.39 -0.10 -26.23
CA ASP A 18 11.07 0.98 -25.27
C ASP A 18 9.65 0.80 -24.67
N ASP A 19 8.77 0.07 -25.35
CA ASP A 19 7.41 -0.31 -24.93
C ASP A 19 7.35 -1.19 -23.65
N SER A 20 8.49 -1.73 -23.18
CA SER A 20 8.57 -2.55 -21.95
C SER A 20 8.95 -1.76 -20.70
N LEU A 21 9.11 -0.43 -20.80
CA LEU A 21 9.50 0.42 -19.67
C LEU A 21 8.26 1.06 -19.03
N TYR A 22 8.06 0.79 -17.74
CA TYR A 22 7.10 1.54 -16.94
C TYR A 22 7.72 2.84 -16.40
N ASP A 23 6.88 3.84 -16.16
CA ASP A 23 7.32 5.01 -15.42
C ASP A 23 7.44 4.66 -13.94
N VAL A 24 6.45 3.95 -13.39
CA VAL A 24 6.43 3.53 -11.99
C VAL A 24 6.07 2.06 -11.86
N LEU A 25 6.86 1.32 -11.09
CA LEU A 25 6.57 -0.04 -10.64
C LEU A 25 6.24 0.00 -9.15
N VAL A 26 5.01 -0.34 -8.80
CA VAL A 26 4.53 -0.43 -7.42
C VAL A 26 4.53 -1.91 -6.99
N ILE A 27 5.33 -2.26 -6.00
CA ILE A 27 5.43 -3.62 -5.47
C ILE A 27 4.59 -3.72 -4.20
N GLY A 28 3.43 -4.35 -4.33
CA GLY A 28 2.42 -4.50 -3.29
C GLY A 28 1.10 -3.81 -3.63
N SER A 29 -0.01 -4.48 -3.35
CA SER A 29 -1.36 -4.12 -3.75
C SER A 29 -2.31 -3.84 -2.58
N GLY A 30 -1.82 -3.61 -1.38
CA GLY A 30 -2.65 -3.10 -0.28
C GLY A 30 -2.99 -1.62 -0.47
N ALA A 31 -3.78 -1.03 0.44
CA ALA A 31 -4.24 0.36 0.37
C ALA A 31 -3.12 1.38 0.06
N SER A 32 -1.89 1.15 0.56
CA SER A 32 -0.74 2.01 0.26
C SER A 32 -0.32 1.94 -1.21
N GLY A 33 -0.22 0.72 -1.77
CA GLY A 33 0.19 0.52 -3.17
C GLY A 33 -0.87 0.99 -4.15
N LEU A 34 -2.13 0.60 -3.94
CA LEU A 34 -3.26 1.02 -4.78
C LEU A 34 -3.48 2.54 -4.69
N GLY A 35 -3.47 3.10 -3.48
CA GLY A 35 -3.61 4.53 -3.26
C GLY A 35 -2.46 5.34 -3.89
N MET A 36 -1.23 4.82 -3.89
CA MET A 36 -0.12 5.44 -4.61
C MET A 36 -0.34 5.41 -6.11
N ALA A 37 -0.72 4.27 -6.67
CA ALA A 37 -0.93 4.10 -8.12
C ALA A 37 -2.02 5.04 -8.66
N LEU A 38 -3.15 5.17 -7.94
CA LEU A 38 -4.28 6.03 -8.32
C LEU A 38 -3.99 7.53 -8.23
N ARG A 39 -3.03 7.94 -7.40
CA ARG A 39 -2.64 9.35 -7.22
C ARG A 39 -1.54 9.81 -8.18
N LEU A 40 -1.00 8.92 -8.99
CA LEU A 40 -0.03 9.29 -10.02
C LEU A 40 -0.73 9.97 -11.20
N ASP A 41 0.05 10.79 -11.93
CA ASP A 41 -0.44 11.41 -13.17
C ASP A 41 -0.93 10.34 -14.15
N PRO A 42 -2.15 10.43 -14.68
CA PRO A 42 -2.71 9.47 -15.65
C PRO A 42 -1.89 9.31 -16.94
N ALA A 43 -1.01 10.25 -17.25
CA ALA A 43 -0.07 10.14 -18.37
C ALA A 43 1.08 9.16 -18.10
N LEU A 44 1.31 8.76 -16.84
CA LEU A 44 2.35 7.81 -16.47
C LEU A 44 1.86 6.38 -16.65
N ARG A 45 2.70 5.54 -17.23
CA ARG A 45 2.47 4.10 -17.32
C ARG A 45 2.92 3.42 -16.03
N VAL A 46 1.98 2.84 -15.30
CA VAL A 46 2.19 2.25 -13.97
C VAL A 46 2.00 0.73 -14.04
N ALA A 47 2.83 -0.03 -13.31
CA ALA A 47 2.57 -1.44 -13.01
C ALA A 47 2.37 -1.63 -11.52
N VAL A 48 1.33 -2.37 -11.13
CA VAL A 48 1.10 -2.82 -9.75
C VAL A 48 1.32 -4.32 -9.67
N VAL A 49 2.22 -4.76 -8.79
CA VAL A 49 2.60 -6.17 -8.60
C VAL A 49 1.98 -6.72 -7.34
N SER A 50 1.30 -7.86 -7.44
CA SER A 50 0.73 -8.60 -6.32
C SER A 50 1.14 -10.07 -6.35
N LYS A 51 1.48 -10.64 -5.18
CA LYS A 51 1.85 -12.07 -5.02
C LYS A 51 0.67 -13.02 -5.24
N ARG A 52 -0.54 -12.54 -5.03
CA ARG A 52 -1.81 -13.27 -5.17
C ARG A 52 -2.75 -12.45 -6.05
N GLU A 53 -4.04 -12.63 -5.86
CA GLU A 53 -5.05 -11.72 -6.36
C GLU A 53 -4.81 -10.31 -5.83
N LEU A 54 -5.20 -9.29 -6.58
CA LEU A 54 -4.90 -7.90 -6.28
C LEU A 54 -5.35 -7.47 -4.88
N ARG A 55 -6.53 -7.94 -4.45
CA ARG A 55 -7.13 -7.63 -3.14
C ARG A 55 -6.49 -8.37 -1.96
N GLU A 56 -5.69 -9.42 -2.20
CA GLU A 56 -5.20 -10.28 -1.12
C GLU A 56 -4.08 -9.59 -0.33
N GLY A 57 -4.39 -9.15 0.88
CA GLY A 57 -3.45 -8.46 1.74
C GLY A 57 -4.05 -8.06 3.09
N ASN A 58 -3.23 -7.47 3.94
CA ASN A 58 -3.65 -7.05 5.28
C ASN A 58 -4.83 -6.07 5.27
N THR A 59 -4.93 -5.22 4.25
CA THR A 59 -6.00 -4.23 4.13
C THR A 59 -7.36 -4.90 4.06
N LEU A 60 -7.51 -5.95 3.26
CA LEU A 60 -8.79 -6.66 3.09
C LEU A 60 -9.37 -7.17 4.42
N TYR A 61 -8.52 -7.59 5.34
CA TYR A 61 -8.89 -8.21 6.61
C TYR A 61 -8.91 -7.23 7.78
N ALA A 62 -8.59 -5.96 7.56
CA ALA A 62 -8.64 -4.94 8.59
C ALA A 62 -10.10 -4.64 9.00
N GLN A 63 -10.43 -4.87 10.28
CA GLN A 63 -11.81 -4.77 10.79
C GLN A 63 -12.10 -3.43 11.45
N GLY A 64 -11.11 -2.82 12.08
CA GLY A 64 -11.27 -1.58 12.84
C GLY A 64 -11.80 -0.42 11.98
N GLY A 65 -11.17 0.69 12.07
CA GLY A 65 -11.50 1.86 11.25
C GLY A 65 -10.25 2.64 10.93
N ILE A 66 -10.44 3.85 10.47
CA ILE A 66 -9.35 4.79 10.17
C ILE A 66 -9.48 5.96 11.14
N SER A 67 -8.41 6.24 11.89
CA SER A 67 -8.38 7.37 12.81
C SER A 67 -8.07 8.67 12.06
N ALA A 68 -8.97 9.64 12.13
CA ALA A 68 -8.77 10.97 11.55
C ALA A 68 -9.55 12.04 12.34
N VAL A 69 -9.03 13.24 12.39
CA VAL A 69 -9.73 14.40 13.03
C VAL A 69 -10.80 14.91 12.09
N LEU A 70 -12.04 14.46 12.29
CA LEU A 70 -13.19 14.76 11.43
C LEU A 70 -14.30 15.54 12.17
N SER A 71 -14.05 15.93 13.41
CA SER A 71 -15.01 16.63 14.27
C SER A 71 -14.36 17.85 14.91
N ASP A 72 -15.10 18.93 15.03
CA ASP A 72 -14.74 20.17 15.75
C ASP A 72 -14.55 19.99 17.26
N LYS A 73 -14.99 18.84 17.80
CA LYS A 73 -14.73 18.44 19.20
C LYS A 73 -13.40 17.76 19.41
N ASP A 74 -12.62 17.55 18.36
CA ASP A 74 -11.32 16.91 18.36
C ASP A 74 -10.27 17.85 17.76
N SER A 75 -8.98 17.55 17.90
CA SER A 75 -7.90 18.33 17.35
C SER A 75 -6.72 17.46 16.91
N ILE A 76 -5.93 17.98 15.96
CA ILE A 76 -4.68 17.35 15.53
C ILE A 76 -3.77 17.10 16.73
N GLU A 77 -3.62 18.12 17.61
CA GLU A 77 -2.77 18.03 18.79
C GLU A 77 -3.20 16.92 19.73
N SER A 78 -4.52 16.79 19.99
CA SER A 78 -5.05 15.69 20.81
C SER A 78 -4.76 14.31 20.18
N HIS A 79 -4.87 14.18 18.85
CA HIS A 79 -4.58 12.92 18.17
C HIS A 79 -3.08 12.58 18.19
N VAL A 80 -2.21 13.57 17.99
CA VAL A 80 -0.75 13.40 18.13
C VAL A 80 -0.40 12.94 19.54
N GLN A 81 -0.94 13.60 20.57
CA GLN A 81 -0.69 13.25 21.97
C GLN A 81 -1.11 11.81 22.29
N ASP A 82 -2.33 11.42 21.89
CA ASP A 82 -2.84 10.07 22.10
C ASP A 82 -1.92 9.02 21.43
N THR A 83 -1.45 9.31 20.21
CA THR A 83 -0.56 8.42 19.45
C THR A 83 0.81 8.30 20.12
N MET A 84 1.39 9.41 20.59
CA MET A 84 2.66 9.40 21.31
C MET A 84 2.57 8.61 22.62
N ILE A 85 1.47 8.76 23.37
CA ILE A 85 1.23 7.99 24.60
C ILE A 85 1.12 6.49 24.30
N ALA A 86 0.29 6.12 23.32
CA ALA A 86 0.09 4.72 22.93
C ALA A 86 1.38 4.08 22.39
N GLY A 87 2.22 4.84 21.70
CA GLY A 87 3.49 4.39 21.16
C GLY A 87 4.59 4.18 22.19
N ALA A 88 4.39 4.63 23.45
CA ALA A 88 5.27 4.36 24.60
C ALA A 88 6.78 4.60 24.34
N GLY A 89 7.10 5.67 23.63
CA GLY A 89 8.47 6.06 23.29
C GLY A 89 9.04 5.47 21.99
N LEU A 90 8.25 4.71 21.23
CA LEU A 90 8.67 4.16 19.94
C LEU A 90 8.34 5.09 18.76
N CYS A 91 7.56 6.15 18.99
CA CYS A 91 7.12 7.07 17.94
C CYS A 91 8.13 8.20 17.71
N ASP A 92 8.30 8.56 16.44
CA ASP A 92 8.87 9.85 16.04
C ASP A 92 7.74 10.88 15.91
N GLU A 93 7.77 11.94 16.71
CA GLU A 93 6.69 12.92 16.78
C GLU A 93 6.47 13.65 15.45
N ALA A 94 7.52 13.96 14.70
CA ALA A 94 7.39 14.67 13.44
C ALA A 94 6.65 13.81 12.41
N THR A 95 6.94 12.49 12.38
CA THR A 95 6.24 11.52 11.55
C THR A 95 4.78 11.34 11.97
N VAL A 96 4.52 11.23 13.28
CA VAL A 96 3.15 11.15 13.81
C VAL A 96 2.33 12.36 13.40
N ARG A 97 2.88 13.55 13.60
CA ARG A 97 2.22 14.82 13.25
C ARG A 97 1.88 14.89 11.77
N LEU A 98 2.85 14.56 10.89
CA LEU A 98 2.64 14.50 9.44
C LEU A 98 1.46 13.58 9.06
N VAL A 99 1.41 12.38 9.63
CA VAL A 99 0.35 11.40 9.34
C VAL A 99 -1.01 11.88 9.85
N VAL A 100 -1.06 12.42 11.07
CA VAL A 100 -2.30 12.90 11.70
C VAL A 100 -2.86 14.11 10.96
N GLU A 101 -2.02 15.06 10.57
CA GLU A 101 -2.42 16.26 9.82
C GLU A 101 -3.00 15.92 8.44
N GLN A 102 -2.48 14.88 7.78
CA GLN A 102 -2.97 14.45 6.48
C GLN A 102 -4.19 13.51 6.56
N GLY A 103 -4.53 13.01 7.75
CA GLY A 103 -5.63 12.08 7.97
C GLY A 103 -6.95 12.54 7.36
N PRO A 104 -7.47 13.75 7.68
CA PRO A 104 -8.73 14.23 7.15
C PRO A 104 -8.77 14.30 5.62
N GLN A 105 -7.70 14.79 4.99
CA GLN A 105 -7.60 14.88 3.54
C GLN A 105 -7.61 13.48 2.89
N ASN A 106 -6.95 12.50 3.50
CA ASN A 106 -6.96 11.14 2.99
C ASN A 106 -8.34 10.48 3.11
N ILE A 107 -9.12 10.77 4.15
CA ILE A 107 -10.51 10.32 4.25
C ILE A 107 -11.38 10.94 3.14
N HIS A 108 -11.22 12.23 2.88
CA HIS A 108 -11.94 12.88 1.77
C HIS A 108 -11.59 12.25 0.42
N TRP A 109 -10.32 11.99 0.17
CA TRP A 109 -9.91 11.30 -1.04
C TRP A 109 -10.52 9.90 -1.16
N LEU A 110 -10.56 9.10 -0.09
CA LEU A 110 -11.22 7.78 -0.11
C LEU A 110 -12.72 7.88 -0.44
N LEU A 111 -13.40 8.94 0.04
CA LEU A 111 -14.79 9.22 -0.29
C LEU A 111 -14.96 9.59 -1.77
N GLU A 112 -14.06 10.37 -2.33
CA GLU A 112 -14.02 10.74 -3.75
C GLU A 112 -13.81 9.52 -4.64
N GLU A 113 -12.97 8.55 -4.20
CA GLU A 113 -12.80 7.26 -4.87
C GLU A 113 -14.02 6.33 -4.75
N GLY A 114 -14.97 6.65 -3.89
CA GLY A 114 -16.22 5.90 -3.73
C GLY A 114 -16.26 4.98 -2.52
N VAL A 115 -15.34 5.10 -1.56
CA VAL A 115 -15.43 4.34 -0.31
C VAL A 115 -16.62 4.82 0.51
N GLU A 116 -17.51 3.90 0.86
CA GLU A 116 -18.68 4.18 1.68
C GLU A 116 -18.36 3.99 3.16
N PHE A 117 -18.50 5.05 3.95
CA PHE A 117 -18.36 5.01 5.40
C PHE A 117 -19.72 5.13 6.09
N THR A 118 -19.84 4.49 7.26
CA THR A 118 -21.05 4.51 8.08
C THR A 118 -21.42 5.92 8.51
N ARG A 119 -22.67 6.32 8.27
CA ARG A 119 -23.22 7.63 8.66
C ARG A 119 -23.97 7.55 9.97
N LYS A 120 -24.19 8.69 10.62
CA LYS A 120 -24.98 8.78 11.87
C LYS A 120 -26.44 8.37 11.66
N GLU A 121 -27.00 8.73 10.50
CA GLU A 121 -28.35 8.36 10.08
C GLU A 121 -28.22 7.68 8.72
N GLU A 122 -28.59 6.41 8.66
CA GLU A 122 -28.37 5.52 7.52
C GLU A 122 -28.96 6.04 6.20
N ASN A 123 -30.10 6.74 6.28
CA ASN A 123 -30.81 7.26 5.12
C ASN A 123 -30.60 8.78 4.87
N ASN A 124 -29.65 9.40 5.56
CA ASN A 124 -29.38 10.82 5.44
C ASN A 124 -27.91 11.08 5.06
N PRO A 125 -27.61 11.31 3.76
CA PRO A 125 -26.24 11.58 3.30
C PRO A 125 -25.59 12.81 3.95
N GLN A 126 -26.37 13.71 4.53
CA GLN A 126 -25.88 14.93 5.19
C GLN A 126 -25.72 14.78 6.71
N SER A 127 -26.04 13.62 7.29
CA SER A 127 -26.02 13.40 8.75
C SER A 127 -24.61 13.39 9.37
N GLY A 128 -23.56 13.48 8.58
CA GLY A 128 -22.17 13.31 9.01
C GLY A 128 -21.83 11.83 9.28
N PHE A 129 -20.57 11.56 9.55
CA PHE A 129 -20.08 10.19 9.77
C PHE A 129 -20.31 9.73 11.20
N HIS A 130 -20.60 8.46 11.37
CA HIS A 130 -20.56 7.81 12.68
C HIS A 130 -19.10 7.56 13.04
N LEU A 131 -18.65 8.13 14.16
CA LEU A 131 -17.28 7.99 14.65
C LEU A 131 -17.27 7.18 15.94
N THR A 132 -16.40 6.18 16.02
CA THR A 132 -16.17 5.40 17.23
C THR A 132 -14.94 5.89 17.99
N ARG A 133 -14.80 5.44 19.23
CA ARG A 133 -13.62 5.66 20.06
C ARG A 133 -13.03 4.31 20.46
N GLU A 134 -11.89 4.01 19.92
CA GLU A 134 -11.13 2.82 20.24
C GLU A 134 -10.18 3.04 21.43
N GLY A 135 -9.54 1.99 21.93
CA GLY A 135 -8.54 2.07 22.96
C GLY A 135 -7.37 2.99 22.58
N GLY A 136 -6.88 3.77 23.54
CA GLY A 136 -5.82 4.76 23.31
C GLY A 136 -6.27 6.11 22.75
N HIS A 137 -7.53 6.24 22.34
CA HIS A 137 -8.09 7.50 21.83
C HIS A 137 -8.85 8.25 22.92
N SER A 138 -8.59 9.56 23.08
CA SER A 138 -9.33 10.47 23.98
C SER A 138 -10.65 10.94 23.37
N HIS A 139 -10.77 10.96 22.02
CA HIS A 139 -11.94 11.42 21.27
C HIS A 139 -12.50 10.37 20.34
N ARG A 140 -13.76 10.56 19.89
CA ARG A 140 -14.36 9.77 18.81
C ARG A 140 -13.81 10.27 17.47
N ARG A 141 -12.87 9.54 16.88
CA ARG A 141 -12.20 9.91 15.62
C ARG A 141 -12.02 8.78 14.65
N VAL A 142 -12.51 7.58 14.99
CA VAL A 142 -12.35 6.40 14.14
C VAL A 142 -13.57 6.31 13.24
N ILE A 143 -13.36 6.61 11.94
CA ILE A 143 -14.36 6.41 10.89
C ILE A 143 -14.31 4.96 10.43
N HIS A 144 -15.47 4.37 10.13
CA HIS A 144 -15.56 2.96 9.79
C HIS A 144 -16.65 2.68 8.73
N SER A 145 -16.57 1.50 8.11
CA SER A 145 -17.60 0.96 7.22
C SER A 145 -18.11 -0.35 7.81
N ALA A 146 -19.21 -0.29 8.57
CA ALA A 146 -19.73 -1.41 9.37
C ALA A 146 -18.59 -2.14 10.12
N ASP A 147 -18.45 -3.46 9.95
CA ASP A 147 -17.46 -4.31 10.62
C ASP A 147 -16.26 -4.63 9.72
N SER A 148 -16.15 -4.01 8.53
CA SER A 148 -15.21 -4.42 7.50
C SER A 148 -14.62 -3.25 6.71
N THR A 149 -14.15 -2.24 7.45
CA THR A 149 -13.58 -1.02 6.86
C THR A 149 -12.48 -1.31 5.84
N GLY A 150 -11.57 -2.23 6.17
CA GLY A 150 -10.50 -2.63 5.26
C GLY A 150 -11.01 -3.23 3.96
N ARG A 151 -12.06 -4.05 4.03
CA ARG A 151 -12.71 -4.61 2.83
C ARG A 151 -13.32 -3.52 1.95
N ALA A 152 -14.04 -2.58 2.55
CA ALA A 152 -14.63 -1.46 1.80
C ALA A 152 -13.56 -0.63 1.08
N VAL A 153 -12.48 -0.30 1.77
CA VAL A 153 -11.34 0.43 1.18
C VAL A 153 -10.69 -0.39 0.07
N GLU A 154 -10.31 -1.65 0.35
CA GLU A 154 -9.57 -2.47 -0.60
C GLU A 154 -10.36 -2.75 -1.87
N THR A 155 -11.64 -3.14 -1.75
CA THR A 155 -12.46 -3.44 -2.94
C THR A 155 -12.74 -2.22 -3.79
N THR A 156 -12.92 -1.05 -3.17
CA THR A 156 -13.08 0.21 -3.91
C THR A 156 -11.82 0.58 -4.67
N LEU A 157 -10.65 0.58 -4.00
CA LEU A 157 -9.39 0.93 -4.64
C LEU A 157 -8.99 -0.10 -5.72
N GLU A 158 -9.26 -1.39 -5.49
CA GLU A 158 -9.08 -2.43 -6.52
C GLU A 158 -9.89 -2.12 -7.78
N GLN A 159 -11.18 -1.77 -7.61
CA GLN A 159 -12.02 -1.45 -8.74
C GLN A 159 -11.51 -0.23 -9.52
N GLN A 160 -11.13 0.84 -8.82
CA GLN A 160 -10.56 2.03 -9.45
C GLN A 160 -9.27 1.73 -10.24
N VAL A 161 -8.38 0.91 -9.68
CA VAL A 161 -7.16 0.48 -10.36
C VAL A 161 -7.46 -0.38 -11.59
N ARG A 162 -8.48 -1.27 -11.52
CA ARG A 162 -8.90 -2.09 -12.67
C ARG A 162 -9.51 -1.26 -13.80
N ASP A 163 -10.18 -0.16 -13.47
CA ASP A 163 -10.80 0.74 -14.44
C ASP A 163 -9.81 1.75 -15.04
N ALA A 164 -8.64 1.93 -14.42
CA ALA A 164 -7.61 2.85 -14.88
C ALA A 164 -6.83 2.29 -16.07
N SER A 165 -6.91 2.95 -17.22
CA SER A 165 -6.29 2.49 -18.48
C SER A 165 -4.76 2.57 -18.52
N ASN A 166 -4.15 3.33 -17.60
CA ASN A 166 -2.71 3.54 -17.51
C ASN A 166 -2.02 2.65 -16.48
N ILE A 167 -2.78 1.76 -15.79
CA ILE A 167 -2.27 0.87 -14.75
C ILE A 167 -2.34 -0.58 -15.22
N ASP A 168 -1.19 -1.21 -15.41
CA ASP A 168 -1.08 -2.65 -15.68
C ASP A 168 -1.03 -3.43 -14.35
N ILE A 169 -1.86 -4.46 -14.20
CA ILE A 169 -1.96 -5.28 -12.99
C ILE A 169 -1.24 -6.60 -13.21
N LEU A 170 -0.24 -6.88 -12.37
CA LEU A 170 0.56 -8.10 -12.41
C LEU A 170 0.27 -8.97 -11.17
N GLU A 171 -0.87 -9.67 -11.21
CA GLU A 171 -1.25 -10.64 -10.17
C GLU A 171 -0.40 -11.91 -10.27
N TYR A 172 -0.19 -12.59 -9.15
CA TYR A 172 0.61 -13.82 -9.03
C TYR A 172 2.06 -13.62 -9.47
N HIS A 173 2.60 -12.44 -9.17
CA HIS A 173 4.01 -12.12 -9.39
C HIS A 173 4.70 -11.79 -8.07
N ILE A 174 5.88 -12.37 -7.86
CA ILE A 174 6.73 -12.07 -6.70
C ILE A 174 7.90 -11.23 -7.16
N ALA A 175 8.14 -10.09 -6.51
CA ALA A 175 9.39 -9.37 -6.68
C ALA A 175 10.52 -10.13 -5.97
N VAL A 176 11.47 -10.64 -6.76
CA VAL A 176 12.57 -11.49 -6.26
C VAL A 176 13.75 -10.64 -5.82
N ASP A 177 14.08 -9.61 -6.60
CA ASP A 177 15.20 -8.71 -6.34
C ASP A 177 15.06 -7.42 -7.16
N LEU A 178 15.78 -6.38 -6.77
CA LEU A 178 15.82 -5.12 -7.51
C LEU A 178 16.89 -5.17 -8.61
N ILE A 179 16.58 -4.62 -9.78
CA ILE A 179 17.55 -4.42 -10.85
C ILE A 179 18.35 -3.16 -10.55
N LEU A 180 19.65 -3.32 -10.31
CA LEU A 180 20.56 -2.22 -10.00
C LEU A 180 21.47 -1.88 -11.19
N SER A 181 21.79 -0.59 -11.36
CA SER A 181 22.81 -0.17 -12.33
C SER A 181 24.19 -0.65 -11.91
N THR A 182 24.98 -1.16 -12.87
CA THR A 182 26.32 -1.71 -12.62
C THR A 182 27.47 -0.75 -12.99
N ARG A 183 27.17 0.52 -13.30
CA ARG A 183 28.21 1.49 -13.70
C ARG A 183 29.21 1.75 -12.58
N LYS A 184 30.46 1.31 -12.78
CA LYS A 184 31.57 1.57 -11.84
C LYS A 184 31.71 3.07 -11.56
N GLY A 185 31.90 3.42 -10.27
CA GLY A 185 32.18 4.81 -9.84
C GLY A 185 30.97 5.75 -9.80
N LYS A 186 29.74 5.25 -10.04
CA LYS A 186 28.48 6.02 -9.89
C LYS A 186 27.60 5.42 -8.79
N THR A 187 26.76 6.27 -8.20
CA THR A 187 25.71 5.82 -7.26
C THR A 187 24.85 4.75 -7.92
N LYS A 188 24.64 3.65 -7.22
CA LYS A 188 23.73 2.59 -7.66
C LYS A 188 22.31 3.17 -7.82
N ARG A 189 21.69 2.90 -8.95
CA ARG A 189 20.30 3.30 -9.22
C ARG A 189 19.47 2.05 -9.42
N VAL A 190 18.26 2.05 -8.89
CA VAL A 190 17.23 1.04 -9.17
C VAL A 190 16.72 1.29 -10.58
N LEU A 191 16.61 0.24 -11.39
CA LEU A 191 16.16 0.25 -12.78
C LEU A 191 14.90 -0.58 -12.99
N GLY A 192 14.32 -1.15 -11.93
CA GLY A 192 13.19 -2.05 -11.94
C GLY A 192 13.36 -3.19 -10.93
N ALA A 193 12.64 -4.28 -11.15
CA ALA A 193 12.73 -5.49 -10.34
C ALA A 193 12.70 -6.76 -11.21
N TYR A 194 13.27 -7.85 -10.71
CA TYR A 194 13.03 -9.19 -11.23
C TYR A 194 11.73 -9.71 -10.63
N LEU A 195 10.79 -10.13 -11.48
CA LEU A 195 9.50 -10.66 -11.08
C LEU A 195 9.42 -12.15 -11.43
N LEU A 196 9.06 -12.99 -10.47
CA LEU A 196 8.67 -14.38 -10.71
C LEU A 196 7.17 -14.42 -11.05
N ASP A 197 6.83 -14.78 -12.27
CA ASP A 197 5.47 -15.18 -12.65
C ASP A 197 5.23 -16.60 -12.09
N ILE A 198 4.44 -16.69 -11.01
CA ILE A 198 4.18 -17.96 -10.29
C ILE A 198 3.44 -18.96 -11.20
N ARG A 199 2.57 -18.49 -12.09
CA ARG A 199 1.76 -19.35 -12.95
C ARG A 199 2.57 -19.97 -14.10
N LYS A 200 3.60 -19.26 -14.57
CA LYS A 200 4.48 -19.72 -15.67
C LYS A 200 5.82 -20.24 -15.18
N ASP A 201 6.07 -20.22 -13.86
CA ASP A 201 7.35 -20.58 -13.23
C ASP A 201 8.55 -19.93 -13.94
N ARG A 202 8.44 -18.62 -14.17
CA ARG A 202 9.43 -17.88 -14.95
C ARG A 202 9.77 -16.55 -14.31
N VAL A 203 11.05 -16.30 -14.12
CA VAL A 203 11.56 -14.97 -13.72
C VAL A 203 11.72 -14.09 -14.96
N MET A 204 11.22 -12.86 -14.86
CA MET A 204 11.29 -11.85 -15.91
C MET A 204 11.73 -10.49 -15.34
N PRO A 205 12.53 -9.70 -16.07
CA PRO A 205 12.84 -8.33 -15.68
C PRO A 205 11.64 -7.43 -15.96
N CYS A 206 11.25 -6.64 -14.97
CA CYS A 206 10.30 -5.55 -15.10
C CYS A 206 11.04 -4.24 -14.89
N ARG A 207 11.23 -3.47 -15.95
CA ARG A 207 11.99 -2.21 -15.91
C ARG A 207 11.06 -1.04 -15.60
N ALA A 208 11.55 -0.13 -14.74
CA ALA A 208 10.83 1.09 -14.41
C ALA A 208 11.80 2.23 -14.11
N ARG A 209 11.31 3.48 -14.30
CA ARG A 209 12.06 4.69 -13.93
C ARG A 209 12.08 4.87 -12.41
N PHE A 210 10.97 4.52 -11.75
CA PHE A 210 10.81 4.54 -10.30
C PHE A 210 10.24 3.21 -9.81
N VAL A 211 10.70 2.77 -8.65
CA VAL A 211 10.19 1.58 -7.96
C VAL A 211 9.69 2.00 -6.57
N VAL A 212 8.45 1.67 -6.27
CA VAL A 212 7.81 1.93 -4.98
C VAL A 212 7.66 0.60 -4.25
N LEU A 213 8.21 0.50 -3.04
CA LEU A 213 8.01 -0.63 -2.15
C LEU A 213 6.81 -0.36 -1.25
N ALA A 214 5.69 -1.03 -1.52
CA ALA A 214 4.46 -1.01 -0.73
C ALA A 214 4.13 -2.42 -0.20
N THR A 215 5.16 -3.18 0.16
CA THR A 215 5.15 -4.63 0.39
C THR A 215 4.50 -5.05 1.71
N GLY A 216 4.07 -4.10 2.54
CA GLY A 216 3.42 -4.37 3.82
C GLY A 216 4.41 -4.85 4.90
N ALA A 217 3.89 -5.54 5.89
CA ALA A 217 4.60 -5.93 7.09
C ALA A 217 5.11 -7.38 7.06
N ALA A 218 5.96 -7.73 8.04
CA ALA A 218 6.60 -9.05 8.20
C ALA A 218 5.92 -9.90 9.30
N ASN A 219 4.60 -9.92 9.36
CA ASN A 219 3.86 -10.55 10.46
C ASN A 219 4.05 -12.08 10.53
N LYS A 220 4.45 -12.71 9.42
CA LYS A 220 4.71 -14.17 9.34
C LYS A 220 6.03 -14.60 10.00
N VAL A 221 6.82 -13.67 10.54
CA VAL A 221 7.97 -14.01 11.41
C VAL A 221 7.53 -14.58 12.76
N TYR A 222 6.28 -14.30 13.16
CA TYR A 222 5.70 -14.84 14.38
C TYR A 222 5.03 -16.20 14.13
N LEU A 223 5.13 -17.12 15.09
CA LEU A 223 4.51 -18.45 15.01
C LEU A 223 2.98 -18.35 14.92
N TYR A 224 2.39 -17.39 15.63
CA TYR A 224 0.97 -17.10 15.60
C TYR A 224 0.75 -15.64 15.18
N THR A 225 -0.13 -15.45 14.21
CA THR A 225 -0.51 -14.13 13.72
C THR A 225 -1.93 -14.18 13.15
N SER A 226 -2.68 -13.10 13.34
CA SER A 226 -4.00 -12.90 12.73
C SER A 226 -3.92 -12.33 11.30
N ASN A 227 -2.71 -11.98 10.84
CA ASN A 227 -2.52 -11.44 9.49
C ASN A 227 -2.46 -12.56 8.44
N PRO A 228 -2.82 -12.28 7.17
CA PRO A 228 -2.80 -13.26 6.11
C PRO A 228 -1.39 -13.77 5.79
N ASP A 229 -1.33 -14.92 5.13
CA ASP A 229 -0.08 -15.60 4.80
C ASP A 229 0.85 -14.82 3.86
N VAL A 230 0.32 -13.82 3.18
CA VAL A 230 1.10 -12.96 2.28
C VAL A 230 1.95 -11.90 3.00
N ALA A 231 1.77 -11.71 4.32
CA ALA A 231 2.52 -10.74 5.12
C ALA A 231 3.92 -11.26 5.52
N THR A 232 4.77 -11.52 4.54
CA THR A 232 6.05 -12.25 4.65
C THR A 232 7.29 -11.35 4.82
N GLY A 233 7.15 -10.02 4.69
CA GLY A 233 8.27 -9.09 4.88
C GLY A 233 9.23 -8.99 3.69
N ASP A 234 8.77 -9.22 2.48
CA ASP A 234 9.62 -9.27 1.27
C ASP A 234 10.33 -7.95 0.96
N GLY A 235 9.89 -6.85 1.52
CA GLY A 235 10.48 -5.52 1.30
C GLY A 235 11.52 -5.08 2.33
N ILE A 236 11.88 -5.95 3.30
CA ILE A 236 12.80 -5.65 4.41
C ILE A 236 14.24 -6.01 4.04
#